data_0c02f53194bb1c58a2b41571d2c2823d
#
_entry.id   0c02f53194bb1c58a2b41571d2c2823d
#
_cell.length_a   1.000
_cell.length_b   1.000
_cell.length_c   1.000
_cell.angle_alpha   90.00
_cell.angle_beta   90.00
_cell.angle_gamma   90.00
#
_symmetry.space_group_name_H-M   'P 1'
#
loop_
_entity.id
_entity.type
_entity.pdbx_description
1 polymer ?
#
loop_
_entity_poly.entity_id
_entity_poly.type
_entity_poly.pdbx_seq_one_letter_code
_entity_poly.pdbx_strand_id
1 'polypeptide(L)'
;MTNIRPKTTSLFAFFTLRWGPTPSGYQRSLPRSRRLIAASSCLVIAALTIACTAKEVPYADSISDWRAEKDQFMQRSSDSPIPPDQRATFPPLSYFAIEPEYRIPASLTVDRSNDVLEIPTSRGERRPHNRVGKLSFTLKGRLLTLTAFVEVGQQDTNHLFVPFGDLTNGAETYPGGRYLELDRTPTGIYDLDFNRAYHPFCYYNPKYDCPYPPRENRLAIPIRAGERMSAAKH
;
A
#
# COMPACT_ATOMS: atom_id res chain seq x y z
N MET A 1 -40.53 -32.79 15.88
CA MET A 1 -40.92 -32.40 17.26
C MET A 1 -40.24 -31.06 17.57
N THR A 2 -41.10 -30.02 17.67
CA THR A 2 -41.05 -28.80 18.46
C THR A 2 -39.83 -27.88 18.33
N ASN A 3 -39.79 -26.93 17.47
CA ASN A 3 -40.24 -25.54 17.43
C ASN A 3 -40.21 -24.78 18.77
N ILE A 4 -39.31 -23.77 18.90
CA ILE A 4 -39.53 -22.55 19.70
C ILE A 4 -38.61 -21.44 19.17
N ARG A 5 -39.22 -20.38 18.59
CA ARG A 5 -38.62 -19.05 18.39
C ARG A 5 -38.94 -18.19 19.62
N PRO A 6 -38.11 -17.24 20.00
CA PRO A 6 -38.58 -16.05 20.69
C PRO A 6 -38.63 -14.80 19.75
N LYS A 7 -39.77 -14.17 19.81
CA LYS A 7 -40.06 -12.82 19.27
C LYS A 7 -39.36 -11.80 20.15
N THR A 8 -38.63 -10.86 19.59
CA THR A 8 -38.26 -9.59 20.26
C THR A 8 -39.01 -8.44 19.59
N THR A 9 -39.85 -7.84 20.38
CA THR A 9 -40.71 -6.69 20.08
C THR A 9 -39.87 -5.43 20.14
N SER A 10 -39.84 -4.65 19.04
CA SER A 10 -39.27 -3.31 19.00
C SER A 10 -40.29 -2.31 19.47
N LEU A 11 -40.02 -1.59 20.56
CA LEU A 11 -40.73 -0.40 20.99
C LEU A 11 -40.05 0.85 20.43
N PHE A 12 -40.65 1.45 19.42
CA PHE A 12 -40.34 2.83 19.01
C PHE A 12 -41.12 3.79 19.91
N ALA A 13 -40.41 4.50 20.77
CA ALA A 13 -40.96 5.66 21.50
C ALA A 13 -40.80 6.93 20.67
N PHE A 14 -41.91 7.43 20.13
CA PHE A 14 -41.99 8.76 19.52
C PHE A 14 -42.00 9.82 20.63
N PHE A 15 -40.95 10.64 20.68
CA PHE A 15 -40.94 11.83 21.53
C PHE A 15 -41.40 13.01 20.68
N THR A 16 -42.67 13.41 20.87
CA THR A 16 -43.22 14.64 20.30
C THR A 16 -42.86 15.81 21.20
N LEU A 17 -41.99 16.70 20.76
CA LEU A 17 -41.71 17.98 21.39
C LEU A 17 -42.84 18.95 21.07
N ARG A 18 -43.63 19.27 22.11
CA ARG A 18 -44.72 20.25 22.09
C ARG A 18 -44.13 21.65 22.34
N TRP A 19 -44.22 22.52 21.34
CA TRP A 19 -43.90 23.94 21.48
C TRP A 19 -44.95 24.65 22.29
N GLY A 20 -44.55 25.20 23.43
CA GLY A 20 -45.38 26.15 24.22
C GLY A 20 -44.94 27.59 23.92
N PRO A 21 -45.84 28.57 24.08
CA PRO A 21 -45.57 29.96 23.72
C PRO A 21 -44.60 30.64 24.70
N THR A 22 -43.69 31.43 24.16
CA THR A 22 -42.73 32.25 24.89
C THR A 22 -43.41 33.42 25.60
N PRO A 23 -43.12 33.66 26.88
CA PRO A 23 -43.53 34.93 27.52
C PRO A 23 -42.56 36.06 27.14
N SER A 24 -43.15 37.15 26.72
CA SER A 24 -42.57 38.46 26.44
C SER A 24 -41.86 39.05 27.64
N GLY A 25 -40.61 39.56 27.40
CA GLY A 25 -40.11 40.72 28.11
C GLY A 25 -39.42 40.50 29.45
N TYR A 26 -38.10 40.23 29.42
CA TYR A 26 -37.20 40.74 30.47
C TYR A 26 -35.78 40.94 29.87
N GLN A 27 -35.49 42.17 29.44
CA GLN A 27 -34.13 42.57 29.10
C GLN A 27 -33.32 42.79 30.37
N ARG A 28 -32.54 41.82 30.81
CA ARG A 28 -31.48 42.04 31.81
C ARG A 28 -30.19 42.45 31.07
N SER A 29 -29.82 43.70 31.27
CA SER A 29 -28.49 44.20 30.89
C SER A 29 -27.42 43.42 31.63
N LEU A 30 -26.61 42.66 30.89
CA LEU A 30 -25.45 41.95 31.41
C LEU A 30 -24.35 42.98 31.78
N PRO A 31 -23.66 42.83 32.93
CA PRO A 31 -22.59 43.73 33.33
C PRO A 31 -21.43 43.68 32.33
N ARG A 32 -20.85 44.85 32.02
CA ARG A 32 -19.74 45.06 31.06
C ARG A 32 -18.54 44.14 31.26
N SER A 33 -18.32 43.59 32.47
CA SER A 33 -17.22 42.70 32.81
C SER A 33 -17.26 41.33 32.11
N ARG A 34 -18.46 40.82 31.73
CA ARG A 34 -18.58 39.52 31.04
C ARG A 34 -18.25 39.56 29.54
N ARG A 35 -18.29 40.75 28.92
CA ARG A 35 -17.94 40.90 27.48
C ARG A 35 -16.43 40.81 27.21
N LEU A 36 -15.60 41.21 28.18
CA LEU A 36 -14.13 41.14 28.03
C LEU A 36 -13.58 39.71 28.20
N ILE A 37 -14.25 38.89 29.03
CA ILE A 37 -13.82 37.48 29.23
C ILE A 37 -14.17 36.63 28.04
N ALA A 38 -15.32 36.86 27.37
CA ALA A 38 -15.72 36.10 26.18
C ALA A 38 -14.84 36.40 24.97
N ALA A 39 -14.37 37.64 24.81
CA ALA A 39 -13.48 38.02 23.72
C ALA A 39 -12.05 37.42 23.88
N SER A 40 -11.58 37.32 25.14
CA SER A 40 -10.26 36.75 25.43
C SER A 40 -10.24 35.22 25.21
N SER A 41 -11.31 34.51 25.51
CA SER A 41 -11.41 33.04 25.29
C SER A 41 -11.45 32.67 23.80
N CYS A 42 -12.09 33.47 22.95
CA CYS A 42 -12.09 33.24 21.50
C CYS A 42 -10.70 33.44 20.87
N LEU A 43 -9.88 34.38 21.36
CA LEU A 43 -8.53 34.61 20.86
C LEU A 43 -7.57 33.48 21.22
N VAL A 44 -7.72 32.87 22.39
CA VAL A 44 -6.88 31.71 22.81
C VAL A 44 -7.24 30.46 22.00
N ILE A 45 -8.52 30.24 21.68
CA ILE A 45 -8.94 29.09 20.87
C ILE A 45 -8.46 29.22 19.39
N ALA A 46 -8.45 30.45 18.85
CA ALA A 46 -7.94 30.69 17.50
C ALA A 46 -6.42 30.50 17.36
N ALA A 47 -5.65 30.69 18.44
CA ALA A 47 -4.20 30.49 18.43
C ALA A 47 -3.78 29.00 18.49
N LEU A 48 -4.65 28.09 18.93
CA LEU A 48 -4.38 26.66 19.08
C LEU A 48 -4.62 25.85 17.78
N THR A 49 -5.21 26.46 16.74
CA THR A 49 -5.48 25.74 15.47
C THR A 49 -4.36 25.86 14.42
N ILE A 50 -3.23 26.51 14.73
CA ILE A 50 -2.13 26.76 13.76
C ILE A 50 -1.03 25.68 13.86
N ALA A 51 -1.20 24.61 14.62
CA ALA A 51 -0.16 23.62 14.80
C ALA A 51 -0.53 22.29 14.15
N CYS A 52 0.21 21.96 13.12
CA CYS A 52 0.41 20.67 12.42
C CYS A 52 -0.12 20.62 11.00
N THR A 53 0.36 21.50 10.13
CA THR A 53 0.58 21.10 8.74
C THR A 53 1.91 20.34 8.68
N ALA A 54 1.86 19.01 8.82
CA ALA A 54 3.02 18.20 8.48
C ALA A 54 3.40 18.56 7.03
N LYS A 55 4.64 19.02 6.84
CA LYS A 55 5.15 19.33 5.49
C LYS A 55 5.07 18.06 4.68
N GLU A 56 4.23 18.05 3.64
CA GLU A 56 4.12 16.91 2.74
C GLU A 56 5.48 16.72 2.06
N VAL A 57 6.06 15.53 2.22
CA VAL A 57 7.33 15.18 1.57
C VAL A 57 7.07 15.00 0.08
N PRO A 58 7.81 15.71 -0.81
CA PRO A 58 7.65 15.51 -2.24
C PRO A 58 7.80 14.04 -2.62
N TYR A 59 6.98 13.57 -3.55
CA TYR A 59 6.96 12.16 -3.94
C TYR A 59 8.35 11.61 -4.32
N ALA A 60 9.11 12.37 -5.12
CA ALA A 60 10.46 11.96 -5.53
C ALA A 60 11.41 11.80 -4.34
N ASP A 61 11.30 12.66 -3.33
CA ASP A 61 12.09 12.58 -2.10
C ASP A 61 11.69 11.31 -1.32
N SER A 62 10.39 11.02 -1.19
CA SER A 62 9.91 9.81 -0.53
C SER A 62 10.40 8.51 -1.19
N ILE A 63 10.52 8.47 -2.50
CA ILE A 63 11.09 7.32 -3.22
C ILE A 63 12.60 7.27 -3.04
N SER A 64 13.28 8.41 -3.02
CA SER A 64 14.73 8.48 -2.78
C SER A 64 15.09 7.98 -1.38
N ASP A 65 14.33 8.40 -0.37
CA ASP A 65 14.49 7.93 1.01
C ASP A 65 14.26 6.41 1.12
N TRP A 66 13.18 5.91 0.54
CA TRP A 66 12.89 4.46 0.50
C TRP A 66 14.02 3.67 -0.18
N ARG A 67 14.62 4.17 -1.27
CA ARG A 67 15.78 3.54 -1.94
C ARG A 67 17.01 3.54 -1.04
N ALA A 68 17.27 4.63 -0.34
CA ALA A 68 18.38 4.73 0.60
C ALA A 68 18.22 3.77 1.79
N GLU A 69 17.00 3.63 2.32
CA GLU A 69 16.68 2.65 3.37
C GLU A 69 16.92 1.22 2.88
N LYS A 70 16.53 0.91 1.64
CA LYS A 70 16.76 -0.40 1.04
C LYS A 70 18.25 -0.68 0.83
N ASP A 71 19.05 0.30 0.40
CA ASP A 71 20.50 0.16 0.30
C ASP A 71 21.12 -0.14 1.67
N GLN A 72 20.67 0.56 2.73
CA GLN A 72 21.10 0.29 4.10
C GLN A 72 20.70 -1.12 4.56
N PHE A 73 19.49 -1.57 4.25
CA PHE A 73 19.04 -2.94 4.52
C PHE A 73 19.96 -3.96 3.85
N MET A 74 20.28 -3.79 2.56
CA MET A 74 21.16 -4.69 1.82
C MET A 74 22.56 -4.78 2.43
N GLN A 75 23.07 -3.65 2.93
CA GLN A 75 24.42 -3.55 3.49
C GLN A 75 24.54 -3.95 4.95
N ARG A 76 23.47 -3.82 5.77
CA ARG A 76 23.57 -3.90 7.24
C ARG A 76 22.66 -4.92 7.90
N SER A 77 21.51 -5.26 7.29
CA SER A 77 20.54 -6.15 7.93
C SER A 77 21.05 -7.58 8.04
N SER A 78 20.74 -8.26 9.16
CA SER A 78 20.92 -9.71 9.28
C SER A 78 20.10 -10.47 8.22
N ASP A 79 18.97 -9.93 7.82
CA ASP A 79 18.02 -10.53 6.87
C ASP A 79 18.33 -10.19 5.41
N SER A 80 19.43 -9.44 5.17
CA SER A 80 19.89 -9.15 3.82
C SER A 80 20.25 -10.43 3.05
N PRO A 81 19.90 -10.53 1.77
CA PRO A 81 20.32 -11.64 0.92
C PRO A 81 21.81 -11.64 0.65
N ILE A 82 22.51 -10.52 0.87
CA ILE A 82 23.94 -10.40 0.63
C ILE A 82 24.71 -11.18 1.72
N PRO A 83 25.69 -12.04 1.34
CA PRO A 83 26.52 -12.73 2.30
C PRO A 83 27.19 -11.76 3.29
N PRO A 84 27.30 -12.12 4.59
CA PRO A 84 27.79 -11.21 5.62
C PRO A 84 29.14 -10.56 5.34
N ASP A 85 30.06 -11.31 4.73
CA ASP A 85 31.41 -10.89 4.33
C ASP A 85 31.43 -9.88 3.16
N GLN A 86 30.33 -9.80 2.40
CA GLN A 86 30.19 -8.91 1.22
C GLN A 86 29.32 -7.67 1.51
N ARG A 87 28.58 -7.64 2.61
CA ARG A 87 27.59 -6.58 2.89
C ARG A 87 28.21 -5.19 2.97
N ALA A 88 29.32 -5.06 3.69
CA ALA A 88 29.96 -3.76 3.92
C ALA A 88 30.49 -3.10 2.63
N THR A 89 30.78 -3.89 1.60
CA THR A 89 31.29 -3.44 0.31
C THR A 89 30.25 -3.52 -0.80
N PHE A 90 29.01 -3.94 -0.47
CA PHE A 90 27.95 -4.06 -1.45
C PHE A 90 27.58 -2.68 -2.01
N PRO A 91 27.62 -2.46 -3.32
CA PRO A 91 27.32 -1.16 -3.90
C PRO A 91 25.82 -0.84 -3.77
N PRO A 92 25.46 0.45 -3.80
CA PRO A 92 24.05 0.85 -3.90
C PRO A 92 23.34 0.15 -5.04
N LEU A 93 22.06 -0.14 -4.84
CA LEU A 93 21.23 -0.77 -5.86
C LEU A 93 21.05 0.16 -7.08
N SER A 94 20.90 -0.44 -8.24
CA SER A 94 20.66 0.31 -9.48
C SER A 94 19.16 0.46 -9.71
N TYR A 95 18.73 1.68 -10.07
CA TYR A 95 17.33 2.03 -10.33
C TYR A 95 17.17 2.74 -11.66
N PHE A 96 15.97 2.65 -12.22
CA PHE A 96 15.52 3.60 -13.24
C PHE A 96 15.27 4.99 -12.61
N ALA A 97 15.16 6.03 -13.43
CA ALA A 97 14.74 7.35 -12.99
C ALA A 97 13.37 7.27 -12.27
N ILE A 98 13.14 8.17 -11.32
CA ILE A 98 11.85 8.27 -10.65
C ILE A 98 10.88 8.99 -11.59
N GLU A 99 9.86 8.27 -12.04
CA GLU A 99 8.85 8.78 -12.96
C GLU A 99 7.47 8.68 -12.30
N PRO A 100 6.85 9.80 -11.93
CA PRO A 100 5.54 9.79 -11.26
C PRO A 100 4.44 9.10 -12.06
N GLU A 101 4.55 9.02 -13.39
CA GLU A 101 3.60 8.31 -14.25
C GLU A 101 3.51 6.80 -13.98
N TYR A 102 4.50 6.22 -13.31
CA TYR A 102 4.50 4.82 -12.89
C TYR A 102 3.93 4.59 -11.49
N ARG A 103 3.40 5.62 -10.84
CA ARG A 103 2.57 5.54 -9.64
C ARG A 103 1.11 5.70 -10.04
N ILE A 104 0.33 4.61 -10.01
CA ILE A 104 -0.95 4.53 -10.69
C ILE A 104 -2.02 4.01 -9.75
N PRO A 105 -3.21 4.62 -9.68
CA PRO A 105 -4.34 4.01 -8.98
C PRO A 105 -4.78 2.74 -9.71
N ALA A 106 -4.91 1.65 -8.96
CA ALA A 106 -5.38 0.36 -9.45
C ALA A 106 -6.61 -0.07 -8.66
N SER A 107 -7.65 -0.52 -9.35
CA SER A 107 -8.85 -1.09 -8.72
C SER A 107 -8.72 -2.59 -8.58
N LEU A 108 -8.99 -3.12 -7.37
CA LEU A 108 -8.99 -4.55 -7.10
C LEU A 108 -10.39 -5.15 -7.31
N THR A 109 -10.51 -6.08 -8.25
CA THR A 109 -11.65 -6.99 -8.32
C THR A 109 -11.30 -8.25 -7.54
N VAL A 110 -11.96 -8.45 -6.39
CA VAL A 110 -11.69 -9.58 -5.49
C VAL A 110 -12.01 -10.91 -6.17
N ASP A 111 -11.08 -11.85 -6.11
CA ASP A 111 -11.32 -13.25 -6.48
C ASP A 111 -12.02 -13.97 -5.32
N ARG A 112 -13.14 -14.62 -5.61
CA ARG A 112 -13.93 -15.37 -4.63
C ARG A 112 -13.87 -16.88 -4.85
N SER A 113 -13.04 -17.34 -5.81
CA SER A 113 -12.91 -18.76 -6.12
C SER A 113 -12.24 -19.55 -4.99
N ASN A 114 -11.43 -18.88 -4.16
CA ASN A 114 -10.51 -19.50 -3.19
C ASN A 114 -9.51 -20.48 -3.85
N ASP A 115 -9.24 -20.30 -5.13
CA ASP A 115 -8.30 -21.15 -5.85
C ASP A 115 -6.87 -20.88 -5.37
N VAL A 116 -6.18 -21.97 -5.06
CA VAL A 116 -4.75 -21.94 -4.74
C VAL A 116 -3.95 -22.15 -6.03
N LEU A 117 -3.06 -21.20 -6.30
CA LEU A 117 -2.13 -21.30 -7.42
C LEU A 117 -0.77 -21.81 -6.92
N GLU A 118 -0.32 -22.92 -7.46
CA GLU A 118 1.04 -23.43 -7.27
C GLU A 118 2.03 -22.65 -8.15
N ILE A 119 2.69 -21.64 -7.58
CA ILE A 119 3.66 -20.79 -8.29
C ILE A 119 5.02 -21.48 -8.33
N PRO A 120 5.60 -21.75 -9.51
CA PRO A 120 6.95 -22.31 -9.63
C PRO A 120 7.99 -21.30 -9.11
N THR A 121 9.06 -21.82 -8.50
CA THR A 121 10.11 -21.02 -7.87
C THR A 121 11.44 -21.17 -8.60
N SER A 122 12.42 -20.32 -8.25
CA SER A 122 13.75 -20.26 -8.89
C SER A 122 14.59 -21.51 -8.68
N ARG A 123 14.25 -22.36 -7.70
CA ARG A 123 14.93 -23.63 -7.43
C ARG A 123 14.15 -24.87 -7.89
N GLY A 124 13.06 -24.66 -8.62
CA GLY A 124 12.24 -25.74 -9.17
C GLY A 124 11.17 -26.27 -8.22
N GLU A 125 11.00 -25.66 -7.07
CA GLU A 125 9.89 -25.95 -6.16
C GLU A 125 8.60 -25.27 -6.61
N ARG A 126 7.52 -25.50 -5.87
CA ARG A 126 6.25 -24.80 -6.04
C ARG A 126 5.76 -24.28 -4.70
N ARG A 127 5.25 -23.06 -4.68
CA ARG A 127 4.67 -22.47 -3.48
C ARG A 127 3.20 -22.14 -3.68
N PRO A 128 2.34 -22.63 -2.78
CA PRO A 128 0.91 -22.39 -2.87
C PRO A 128 0.58 -20.94 -2.48
N HIS A 129 -0.15 -20.25 -3.34
CA HIS A 129 -0.61 -18.88 -3.13
C HIS A 129 -2.12 -18.78 -3.35
N ASN A 130 -2.82 -18.13 -2.44
CA ASN A 130 -4.21 -17.73 -2.62
C ASN A 130 -4.28 -16.53 -3.56
N ARG A 131 -5.15 -16.58 -4.56
CA ARG A 131 -5.50 -15.42 -5.38
C ARG A 131 -6.38 -14.49 -4.57
N VAL A 132 -5.93 -13.25 -4.37
CA VAL A 132 -6.74 -12.23 -3.67
C VAL A 132 -7.66 -11.52 -4.65
N GLY A 133 -7.18 -11.26 -5.84
CA GLY A 133 -7.96 -10.59 -6.87
C GLY A 133 -7.09 -10.01 -7.98
N LYS A 134 -7.76 -9.35 -8.92
CA LYS A 134 -7.14 -8.75 -10.09
C LYS A 134 -7.12 -7.23 -9.94
N LEU A 135 -5.94 -6.65 -9.95
CA LEU A 135 -5.69 -5.21 -10.01
C LEU A 135 -5.80 -4.75 -11.47
N SER A 136 -6.71 -3.83 -11.75
CA SER A 136 -6.87 -3.21 -13.06
C SER A 136 -6.42 -1.76 -13.02
N PHE A 137 -5.58 -1.35 -13.97
CA PHE A 137 -4.99 -0.02 -14.04
C PHE A 137 -4.69 0.40 -15.48
N THR A 138 -4.56 1.70 -15.70
CA THR A 138 -4.18 2.25 -17.01
C THR A 138 -2.79 2.85 -16.93
N LEU A 139 -1.86 2.36 -17.76
CA LEU A 139 -0.52 2.89 -17.89
C LEU A 139 -0.21 3.20 -19.35
N LYS A 140 0.25 4.42 -19.64
CA LYS A 140 0.57 4.87 -21.00
C LYS A 140 -0.58 4.61 -21.99
N GLY A 141 -1.81 4.88 -21.54
CA GLY A 141 -3.03 4.70 -22.33
C GLY A 141 -3.47 3.24 -22.56
N ARG A 142 -2.81 2.28 -21.93
CA ARG A 142 -3.15 0.84 -22.05
C ARG A 142 -3.79 0.34 -20.76
N LEU A 143 -4.93 -0.30 -20.86
CA LEU A 143 -5.54 -1.04 -19.76
C LEU A 143 -4.77 -2.33 -19.52
N LEU A 144 -4.28 -2.51 -18.32
CA LEU A 144 -3.43 -3.62 -17.88
C LEU A 144 -4.00 -4.24 -16.61
N THR A 145 -3.61 -5.47 -16.34
CA THR A 145 -4.00 -6.17 -15.12
C THR A 145 -2.84 -6.92 -14.51
N LEU A 146 -2.84 -7.01 -13.17
CA LEU A 146 -1.97 -7.89 -12.39
C LEU A 146 -2.80 -8.60 -11.32
N THR A 147 -2.54 -9.87 -11.09
CA THR A 147 -3.16 -10.62 -9.99
C THR A 147 -2.32 -10.42 -8.73
N ALA A 148 -2.99 -10.11 -7.62
CA ALA A 148 -2.41 -10.03 -6.30
C ALA A 148 -2.60 -11.35 -5.55
N PHE A 149 -1.60 -11.74 -4.76
CA PHE A 149 -1.54 -13.03 -4.07
C PHE A 149 -1.25 -12.85 -2.58
N VAL A 150 -1.49 -13.90 -1.81
CA VAL A 150 -0.99 -14.12 -0.45
C VAL A 150 -0.50 -15.56 -0.38
N GLU A 151 0.71 -15.79 0.12
CA GLU A 151 1.25 -17.16 0.29
C GLU A 151 0.41 -17.93 1.33
N VAL A 152 0.11 -19.20 1.05
CA VAL A 152 -0.66 -20.04 1.95
C VAL A 152 0.15 -20.29 3.22
N GLY A 153 -0.48 -20.04 4.38
CA GLY A 153 0.17 -20.16 5.68
C GLY A 153 0.90 -18.90 6.17
N GLN A 154 0.94 -17.84 5.36
CA GLN A 154 1.43 -16.54 5.81
C GLN A 154 0.53 -16.00 6.92
N GLN A 155 1.14 -15.59 8.06
CA GLN A 155 0.38 -15.07 9.22
C GLN A 155 -0.16 -13.66 8.97
N ASP A 156 0.65 -12.80 8.35
CA ASP A 156 0.22 -11.46 7.96
C ASP A 156 -0.36 -11.46 6.55
N THR A 157 -1.68 -11.40 6.48
CA THR A 157 -2.43 -11.31 5.22
C THR A 157 -2.74 -9.89 4.78
N ASN A 158 -2.21 -8.88 5.50
CA ASN A 158 -2.41 -7.47 5.14
C ASN A 158 -1.55 -7.04 3.96
N HIS A 159 -0.44 -7.74 3.71
CA HIS A 159 0.42 -7.50 2.57
C HIS A 159 0.01 -8.36 1.38
N LEU A 160 -0.17 -7.72 0.23
CA LEU A 160 -0.46 -8.37 -1.04
C LEU A 160 0.82 -8.48 -1.84
N PHE A 161 1.16 -9.69 -2.24
CA PHE A 161 2.30 -9.99 -3.11
C PHE A 161 1.88 -9.90 -4.58
N VAL A 162 2.58 -9.08 -5.37
CA VAL A 162 2.32 -8.85 -6.79
C VAL A 162 3.59 -9.08 -7.60
N PRO A 163 3.94 -10.35 -7.88
CA PRO A 163 5.05 -10.67 -8.77
C PRO A 163 4.66 -10.35 -10.21
N PHE A 164 5.54 -9.71 -10.98
CA PHE A 164 5.27 -9.38 -12.38
C PHE A 164 6.50 -9.53 -13.27
N GLY A 165 6.23 -9.83 -14.53
CA GLY A 165 7.19 -9.77 -15.62
C GLY A 165 6.78 -8.70 -16.63
N ASP A 166 7.75 -8.15 -17.35
CA ASP A 166 7.53 -7.13 -18.38
C ASP A 166 8.60 -7.23 -19.49
N LEU A 167 8.52 -6.36 -20.50
CA LEU A 167 9.44 -6.42 -21.64
C LEU A 167 10.89 -5.97 -21.34
N THR A 168 11.19 -5.54 -20.11
CA THR A 168 12.56 -5.24 -19.69
C THR A 168 13.32 -6.47 -19.17
N ASN A 169 12.58 -7.56 -18.87
CA ASN A 169 13.16 -8.77 -18.28
C ASN A 169 14.22 -9.41 -19.20
N GLY A 170 15.38 -9.72 -18.64
CA GLY A 170 16.50 -10.32 -19.34
C GLY A 170 17.42 -9.32 -20.06
N ALA A 171 16.96 -8.08 -20.27
CA ALA A 171 17.76 -7.03 -20.88
C ALA A 171 18.14 -5.92 -19.89
N GLU A 172 17.17 -5.36 -19.21
CA GLU A 172 17.35 -4.23 -18.28
C GLU A 172 17.06 -4.62 -16.83
N THR A 173 16.22 -5.67 -16.62
CA THR A 173 15.84 -6.20 -15.31
C THR A 173 16.02 -7.70 -15.25
N TYR A 174 15.98 -8.26 -14.04
CA TYR A 174 16.17 -9.69 -13.80
C TYR A 174 15.23 -10.55 -14.68
N PRO A 175 15.72 -11.59 -15.36
CA PRO A 175 14.89 -12.46 -16.20
C PRO A 175 13.71 -13.11 -15.48
N GLY A 176 13.88 -13.39 -14.18
CA GLY A 176 12.86 -13.96 -13.29
C GLY A 176 11.74 -13.00 -12.86
N GLY A 177 11.75 -11.75 -13.34
CA GLY A 177 10.76 -10.75 -13.01
C GLY A 177 11.09 -9.91 -11.77
N ARG A 178 10.14 -9.10 -11.37
CA ARG A 178 10.22 -8.20 -10.20
C ARG A 178 8.97 -8.31 -9.36
N TYR A 179 9.02 -7.74 -8.16
CA TYR A 179 7.95 -7.79 -7.18
C TYR A 179 7.48 -6.41 -6.79
N LEU A 180 6.21 -6.32 -6.47
CA LEU A 180 5.58 -5.23 -5.72
C LEU A 180 4.88 -5.82 -4.51
N GLU A 181 4.85 -5.05 -3.44
CA GLU A 181 4.08 -5.34 -2.24
C GLU A 181 3.11 -4.20 -1.97
N LEU A 182 1.87 -4.53 -1.65
CA LEU A 182 0.82 -3.56 -1.44
C LEU A 182 0.13 -3.85 -0.10
N ASP A 183 -0.07 -2.80 0.70
CA ASP A 183 -0.89 -2.91 1.90
C ASP A 183 -2.38 -2.97 1.54
N ARG A 184 -3.13 -3.82 2.24
CA ARG A 184 -4.58 -3.90 2.03
C ARG A 184 -5.24 -2.57 2.36
N THR A 185 -6.18 -2.17 1.52
CA THR A 185 -7.00 -0.98 1.71
C THR A 185 -8.49 -1.35 1.73
N PRO A 186 -9.29 -0.74 2.61
CA PRO A 186 -10.73 -0.98 2.65
C PRO A 186 -11.47 -0.40 1.43
N THR A 187 -10.84 0.50 0.68
CA THR A 187 -11.46 1.16 -0.49
C THR A 187 -11.45 0.29 -1.74
N GLY A 188 -10.61 -0.75 -1.80
CA GLY A 188 -10.37 -1.53 -3.01
C GLY A 188 -9.57 -0.78 -4.09
N ILE A 189 -9.14 0.45 -3.81
CA ILE A 189 -8.23 1.23 -4.68
C ILE A 189 -6.84 1.20 -4.07
N TYR A 190 -5.88 0.77 -4.85
CA TYR A 190 -4.48 0.59 -4.46
C TYR A 190 -3.59 1.59 -5.17
N ASP A 191 -2.55 2.04 -4.50
CA ASP A 191 -1.48 2.84 -5.09
C ASP A 191 -0.42 1.90 -5.65
N LEU A 192 -0.52 1.57 -6.94
CA LEU A 192 0.40 0.66 -7.62
C LEU A 192 1.62 1.46 -8.09
N ASP A 193 2.68 1.44 -7.29
CA ASP A 193 3.88 2.23 -7.53
C ASP A 193 5.05 1.38 -8.05
N PHE A 194 5.22 1.35 -9.37
CA PHE A 194 6.33 0.63 -9.99
C PHE A 194 7.72 1.24 -9.70
N ASN A 195 7.81 2.50 -9.20
CA ASN A 195 9.08 3.06 -8.75
C ASN A 195 9.63 2.34 -7.50
N ARG A 196 8.77 1.54 -6.83
CA ARG A 196 9.10 0.64 -5.72
C ARG A 196 9.29 -0.82 -6.15
N ALA A 197 9.19 -1.14 -7.45
CA ALA A 197 9.43 -2.50 -7.93
C ALA A 197 10.86 -2.94 -7.66
N TYR A 198 11.04 -4.18 -7.20
CA TYR A 198 12.33 -4.68 -6.77
C TYR A 198 12.63 -6.09 -7.29
N HIS A 199 13.92 -6.44 -7.38
CA HIS A 199 14.36 -7.78 -7.71
C HIS A 199 14.21 -8.72 -6.51
N PRO A 200 13.78 -9.98 -6.72
CA PRO A 200 13.72 -10.98 -5.67
C PRO A 200 15.11 -11.31 -5.10
N PHE A 201 15.17 -11.82 -3.88
CA PHE A 201 16.41 -12.14 -3.20
C PHE A 201 17.29 -13.16 -3.97
N CYS A 202 16.69 -14.06 -4.74
CA CYS A 202 17.42 -15.01 -5.57
C CYS A 202 18.23 -14.36 -6.71
N TYR A 203 17.93 -13.10 -7.08
CA TYR A 203 18.77 -12.32 -7.98
C TYR A 203 20.14 -12.00 -7.37
N TYR A 204 20.16 -11.76 -6.05
CA TYR A 204 21.38 -11.40 -5.30
C TYR A 204 22.10 -12.63 -4.76
N ASN A 205 21.36 -13.67 -4.40
CA ASN A 205 21.92 -14.87 -3.77
C ASN A 205 21.10 -16.12 -4.17
N PRO A 206 21.70 -17.06 -4.90
CA PRO A 206 21.01 -18.26 -5.41
C PRO A 206 20.57 -19.23 -4.29
N LYS A 207 20.93 -19.00 -3.03
CA LYS A 207 20.42 -19.77 -1.90
C LYS A 207 18.92 -19.51 -1.64
N TYR A 208 18.44 -18.33 -2.04
CA TYR A 208 17.03 -17.99 -1.91
C TYR A 208 16.21 -18.65 -3.01
N ASP A 209 15.05 -19.12 -2.63
CA ASP A 209 14.07 -19.68 -3.55
C ASP A 209 12.90 -18.72 -3.70
N CYS A 210 12.66 -18.21 -4.90
CA CYS A 210 11.74 -17.08 -5.13
C CYS A 210 10.68 -17.45 -6.17
N PRO A 211 9.40 -17.14 -5.91
CA PRO A 211 8.31 -17.41 -6.85
C PRO A 211 8.48 -16.63 -8.17
N TYR A 212 8.28 -17.29 -9.30
CA TYR A 212 8.26 -16.62 -10.60
C TYR A 212 6.89 -16.00 -10.87
N PRO A 213 6.82 -14.81 -11.52
CA PRO A 213 5.56 -14.24 -11.98
C PRO A 213 4.76 -15.23 -12.84
N PRO A 214 3.50 -15.51 -12.48
CA PRO A 214 2.64 -16.36 -13.31
C PRO A 214 2.35 -15.70 -14.65
N ARG A 215 1.84 -16.49 -15.62
CA ARG A 215 1.61 -16.01 -17.00
C ARG A 215 0.69 -14.79 -17.06
N GLU A 216 -0.33 -14.73 -16.20
CA GLU A 216 -1.28 -13.63 -16.11
C GLU A 216 -0.67 -12.32 -15.59
N ASN A 217 0.50 -12.39 -14.95
CA ASN A 217 1.25 -11.22 -14.46
C ASN A 217 2.40 -10.82 -15.38
N ARG A 218 2.32 -11.16 -16.67
CA ARG A 218 3.29 -10.71 -17.67
C ARG A 218 2.74 -9.56 -18.49
N LEU A 219 3.29 -8.37 -18.26
CA LEU A 219 2.90 -7.15 -18.96
C LEU A 219 3.56 -7.09 -20.35
N ALA A 220 2.75 -6.83 -21.38
CA ALA A 220 3.23 -6.69 -22.76
C ALA A 220 3.71 -5.26 -23.08
N ILE A 221 4.32 -4.59 -22.08
CA ILE A 221 4.97 -3.27 -22.19
C ILE A 221 6.23 -3.26 -21.32
N PRO A 222 7.24 -2.43 -21.63
CA PRO A 222 8.39 -2.24 -20.74
C PRO A 222 8.01 -1.36 -19.56
N ILE A 223 8.36 -1.79 -18.34
CA ILE A 223 8.21 -1.02 -17.10
C ILE A 223 9.60 -0.51 -16.68
N ARG A 224 9.96 0.68 -17.15
CA ARG A 224 11.25 1.31 -16.80
C ARG A 224 11.12 2.18 -15.55
N ALA A 225 10.73 1.53 -14.44
CA ALA A 225 10.65 2.09 -13.09
C ALA A 225 11.13 1.05 -12.07
N GLY A 226 11.54 1.48 -10.87
CA GLY A 226 12.05 0.60 -9.82
C GLY A 226 13.47 0.09 -10.08
N GLU A 227 13.80 -1.05 -9.52
CA GLU A 227 15.14 -1.67 -9.66
C GLU A 227 15.42 -2.12 -11.08
N ARG A 228 16.67 -1.93 -11.50
CA ARG A 228 17.25 -2.45 -12.74
C ARG A 228 18.55 -3.21 -12.47
N MET A 229 18.97 -4.04 -13.40
CA MET A 229 20.28 -4.69 -13.30
C MET A 229 21.38 -3.64 -13.35
N SER A 230 22.44 -3.85 -12.56
CA SER A 230 23.65 -3.04 -12.64
C SER A 230 24.40 -3.35 -13.94
N ALA A 231 24.91 -2.32 -14.61
CA ALA A 231 25.76 -2.48 -15.79
C ALA A 231 27.06 -3.27 -15.53
N ALA A 232 27.44 -3.48 -14.27
CA ALA A 232 28.67 -4.16 -13.87
C ALA A 232 28.53 -5.70 -13.73
N LYS A 233 27.36 -6.30 -14.05
CA LYS A 233 27.12 -7.75 -13.95
C LYS A 233 26.86 -8.42 -15.31
N HIS A 234 27.64 -8.04 -16.31
CA HIS A 234 27.71 -8.78 -17.58
C HIS A 234 29.04 -9.50 -17.71
#